data_7a32e78acf209379df0f83d9dbd89e44
#
_entry.id   7a32e78acf209379df0f83d9dbd89e44
#
_cell.length_a   1.000
_cell.length_b   1.000
_cell.length_c   1.000
_cell.angle_alpha   90.00
_cell.angle_beta   90.00
_cell.angle_gamma   90.00
#
_symmetry.space_group_name_H-M   'P 1'
#
loop_
_entity.id
_entity.type
_entity.pdbx_description
1 polymer ?
#
loop_
_entity_poly.entity_id
_entity_poly.type
_entity_poly.pdbx_seq_one_letter_code
_entity_poly.pdbx_strand_id
1 'polypeptide(L)'
;MSTTTKPSPSSADTRQQTVPGVFGPIPVDMVPDADRAHPLTATVPFKPGRWYWRDLIASLDPVTDAAEIHRITAAYEFPWDYQRALELALYRTYCVPSVSAVLAGAGNFREAPQQRYDDTALLMAELVEHGVDSTRGKESLRVINRQHAMYDITNDDMLYVLSTFIYEPLEWIDANGWRRLHPNERLAAFHFYRGVGQRMNIADIPEDMSEFRRWRDAYEARVFRYADTNNEIGNYTLDLMCAWYSQPVRPLVRKAVQSLIDDDMARAFGFPAPAPRVRGAAYSAIRMRSRIIRWFPVRRKAYGTEGTENRTYPGYPTGYRPADLGAHPITPRDRMTGGGCPVPHAMAADGSGGGAPEGEVA
;
A
#
# COMPACT_ATOMS: atom_id res chain seq x y z
N MET A 1 47.39 10.95 58.64
CA MET A 1 46.31 10.15 58.07
C MET A 1 45.48 11.09 57.23
N SER A 2 45.82 11.15 55.92
CA SER A 2 45.09 11.95 54.92
C SER A 2 44.14 11.06 54.21
N THR A 3 42.86 11.30 54.34
CA THR A 3 41.81 10.60 53.56
C THR A 3 41.55 11.39 52.26
N THR A 4 41.99 10.80 51.17
CA THR A 4 41.72 11.27 49.81
C THR A 4 40.31 10.82 49.40
N THR A 5 39.39 11.74 49.32
CA THR A 5 38.06 11.56 48.75
C THR A 5 38.18 11.52 47.24
N LYS A 6 37.74 10.41 46.64
CA LYS A 6 37.66 10.18 45.19
C LYS A 6 36.47 11.01 44.65
N PRO A 7 36.61 11.79 43.59
CA PRO A 7 35.45 12.49 42.98
C PRO A 7 34.51 11.50 42.31
N SER A 8 33.20 11.72 42.52
CA SER A 8 32.11 11.07 41.77
C SER A 8 32.25 11.31 40.27
N PRO A 9 31.86 10.32 39.42
CA PRO A 9 31.85 10.55 37.99
C PRO A 9 30.74 11.55 37.63
N SER A 10 31.16 12.58 36.93
CA SER A 10 30.35 13.58 36.27
C SER A 10 29.27 12.89 35.40
N SER A 11 28.05 13.42 35.49
CA SER A 11 26.94 13.07 34.62
C SER A 11 27.41 13.13 33.14
N ALA A 12 27.57 11.97 32.54
CA ALA A 12 27.86 11.83 31.12
C ALA A 12 26.73 12.48 30.31
N ASP A 13 27.12 13.47 29.53
CA ASP A 13 26.34 14.11 28.48
C ASP A 13 25.82 13.02 27.54
N THR A 14 24.61 12.55 27.78
CA THR A 14 23.93 11.57 26.93
C THR A 14 23.43 12.34 25.71
N ARG A 15 24.35 12.72 24.81
CA ARG A 15 23.98 13.12 23.47
C ARG A 15 23.25 11.93 22.87
N GLN A 16 21.96 12.04 22.68
CA GLN A 16 21.18 11.07 21.96
C GLN A 16 21.90 10.80 20.62
N GLN A 17 22.45 9.61 20.49
CA GLN A 17 23.02 9.19 19.21
C GLN A 17 21.85 9.12 18.21
N THR A 18 22.01 9.77 17.07
CA THR A 18 21.03 9.75 15.99
C THR A 18 21.69 9.17 14.76
N VAL A 19 20.92 8.47 13.93
CA VAL A 19 21.33 8.04 12.59
C VAL A 19 20.63 8.90 11.54
N PRO A 20 21.25 9.14 10.37
CA PRO A 20 20.59 9.85 9.28
C PRO A 20 19.34 9.08 8.85
N GLY A 21 18.16 9.65 9.03
CA GLY A 21 16.92 9.17 8.43
C GLY A 21 16.61 9.98 7.17
N VAL A 22 15.78 9.44 6.30
CA VAL A 22 15.36 10.09 5.04
C VAL A 22 14.65 11.42 5.30
N PHE A 23 14.05 11.56 6.48
CA PHE A 23 13.27 12.72 6.88
C PHE A 23 13.89 13.49 8.06
N GLY A 24 15.17 13.23 8.38
CA GLY A 24 15.90 13.87 9.48
C GLY A 24 16.53 12.86 10.44
N PRO A 25 17.34 13.33 11.41
CA PRO A 25 18.01 12.45 12.36
C PRO A 25 17.00 11.72 13.24
N ILE A 26 17.06 10.39 13.23
CA ILE A 26 16.23 9.50 14.04
C ILE A 26 17.03 9.11 15.28
N PRO A 27 16.47 9.18 16.51
CA PRO A 27 17.11 8.64 17.72
C PRO A 27 17.42 7.14 17.55
N VAL A 28 18.62 6.70 17.98
CA VAL A 28 19.09 5.30 17.79
C VAL A 28 18.18 4.28 18.48
N ASP A 29 17.50 4.66 19.54
CA ASP A 29 16.49 3.85 20.23
C ASP A 29 15.18 3.70 19.45
N MET A 30 14.95 4.58 18.46
CA MET A 30 13.82 4.53 17.55
C MET A 30 14.17 3.86 16.20
N VAL A 31 15.46 3.59 15.94
CA VAL A 31 15.90 2.75 14.83
C VAL A 31 15.62 1.31 15.21
N PRO A 32 14.71 0.61 14.51
CA PRO A 32 14.38 -0.75 14.85
C PRO A 32 15.61 -1.66 14.74
N ASP A 33 15.66 -2.74 15.52
CA ASP A 33 16.64 -3.81 15.34
C ASP A 33 16.65 -4.40 13.91
N ALA A 34 15.59 -4.19 13.15
CA ALA A 34 15.46 -4.59 11.75
C ALA A 34 16.19 -3.68 10.76
N ASP A 35 16.53 -2.44 11.11
CA ASP A 35 17.42 -1.57 10.30
C ASP A 35 18.91 -1.92 10.48
N ARG A 36 19.23 -2.78 11.42
CA ARG A 36 20.44 -3.58 11.30
C ARG A 36 20.23 -4.47 10.11
N ALA A 37 21.00 -4.17 9.03
CA ALA A 37 20.91 -4.91 7.77
C ALA A 37 20.62 -6.38 8.06
N HIS A 38 19.46 -6.87 7.63
CA HIS A 38 19.03 -8.24 7.92
C HIS A 38 20.19 -9.17 7.55
N PRO A 39 20.60 -10.14 8.38
CA PRO A 39 21.81 -10.93 8.18
C PRO A 39 21.97 -11.47 6.76
N LEU A 40 20.84 -11.86 6.14
CA LEU A 40 20.84 -12.41 4.77
C LEU A 40 21.05 -11.33 3.69
N THR A 41 20.64 -10.08 3.92
CA THR A 41 20.84 -8.99 2.97
C THR A 41 22.11 -8.18 3.22
N ALA A 42 22.68 -8.25 4.42
CA ALA A 42 23.99 -7.67 4.73
C ALA A 42 25.14 -8.31 3.94
N THR A 43 24.97 -9.54 3.50
CA THR A 43 26.00 -10.34 2.83
C THR A 43 25.88 -10.34 1.30
N VAL A 44 25.07 -9.45 0.71
CA VAL A 44 24.89 -9.38 -0.76
C VAL A 44 26.24 -9.14 -1.43
N PRO A 45 26.69 -10.00 -2.35
CA PRO A 45 27.93 -9.82 -3.07
C PRO A 45 28.00 -8.51 -3.81
N PHE A 46 29.21 -8.00 -4.09
CA PHE A 46 29.38 -6.74 -4.86
C PHE A 46 28.77 -6.84 -6.26
N LYS A 47 28.85 -8.00 -6.91
CA LYS A 47 28.24 -8.28 -8.22
C LYS A 47 27.42 -9.56 -8.14
N PRO A 48 26.19 -9.53 -7.55
CA PRO A 48 25.35 -10.69 -7.49
C PRO A 48 24.89 -11.12 -8.88
N GLY A 49 24.83 -12.42 -9.14
CA GLY A 49 24.24 -12.96 -10.36
C GLY A 49 22.75 -12.62 -10.46
N ARG A 50 22.20 -12.63 -11.69
CA ARG A 50 20.78 -12.24 -11.92
C ARG A 50 19.78 -13.06 -11.11
N TRP A 51 20.13 -14.27 -10.74
CA TRP A 51 19.28 -15.22 -10.03
C TRP A 51 19.57 -15.29 -8.52
N TYR A 52 20.44 -14.41 -8.01
CA TYR A 52 20.89 -14.41 -6.62
C TYR A 52 19.73 -14.50 -5.60
N TRP A 53 18.76 -13.61 -5.71
CA TRP A 53 17.63 -13.59 -4.78
C TRP A 53 16.74 -14.82 -4.91
N ARG A 54 16.47 -15.27 -6.14
CA ARG A 54 15.70 -16.50 -6.36
C ARG A 54 16.38 -17.71 -5.75
N ASP A 55 17.70 -17.83 -5.90
CA ASP A 55 18.47 -18.96 -5.39
C ASP A 55 18.55 -18.93 -3.87
N LEU A 56 18.65 -17.74 -3.27
CA LEU A 56 18.53 -17.55 -1.82
C LEU A 56 17.13 -17.95 -1.33
N ILE A 57 16.06 -17.45 -1.95
CA ILE A 57 14.68 -17.81 -1.61
C ILE A 57 14.46 -19.32 -1.70
N ALA A 58 15.03 -19.98 -2.70
CA ALA A 58 14.92 -21.44 -2.87
C ALA A 58 15.58 -22.23 -1.71
N SER A 59 16.54 -21.64 -1.01
CA SER A 59 17.24 -22.26 0.12
C SER A 59 16.58 -21.99 1.48
N LEU A 60 15.61 -21.10 1.55
CA LEU A 60 14.89 -20.72 2.78
C LEU A 60 13.61 -21.55 2.95
N ASP A 61 13.18 -21.74 4.19
CA ASP A 61 11.92 -22.40 4.53
C ASP A 61 10.75 -21.42 4.40
N PRO A 62 9.71 -21.70 3.57
CA PRO A 62 8.63 -20.75 3.32
C PRO A 62 7.69 -20.52 4.50
N VAL A 63 7.78 -21.28 5.58
CA VAL A 63 6.97 -21.12 6.80
C VAL A 63 7.74 -20.32 7.83
N THR A 64 8.94 -20.76 8.20
CA THR A 64 9.76 -20.12 9.25
C THR A 64 10.41 -18.83 8.78
N ASP A 65 10.80 -18.76 7.50
CA ASP A 65 11.43 -17.59 6.89
C ASP A 65 10.45 -16.76 6.04
N ALA A 66 9.14 -16.95 6.26
CA ALA A 66 8.08 -16.32 5.46
C ALA A 66 8.24 -14.80 5.31
N ALA A 67 8.53 -14.11 6.40
CA ALA A 67 8.70 -12.65 6.39
C ALA A 67 9.90 -12.22 5.53
N GLU A 68 11.02 -12.93 5.63
CA GLU A 68 12.23 -12.59 4.87
C GLU A 68 12.05 -12.88 3.37
N ILE A 69 11.51 -14.06 3.03
CA ILE A 69 11.20 -14.39 1.63
C ILE A 69 10.26 -13.36 1.04
N HIS A 70 9.21 -13.00 1.78
CA HIS A 70 8.22 -12.02 1.32
C HIS A 70 8.85 -10.64 1.13
N ARG A 71 9.71 -10.19 2.07
CA ARG A 71 10.47 -8.94 1.98
C ARG A 71 11.40 -8.93 0.76
N ILE A 72 12.14 -10.01 0.51
CA ILE A 72 13.01 -10.11 -0.67
C ILE A 72 12.17 -10.03 -1.95
N THR A 73 11.06 -10.74 -2.02
CA THR A 73 10.15 -10.72 -3.18
C THR A 73 9.62 -9.32 -3.44
N ALA A 74 9.09 -8.65 -2.41
CA ALA A 74 8.46 -7.35 -2.51
C ALA A 74 9.45 -6.21 -2.73
N ALA A 75 10.59 -6.19 -2.01
CA ALA A 75 11.48 -5.03 -1.99
C ALA A 75 12.70 -5.14 -2.93
N TYR A 76 13.11 -6.35 -3.33
CA TYR A 76 14.29 -6.55 -4.17
C TYR A 76 13.98 -7.09 -5.56
N GLU A 77 13.11 -8.11 -5.66
CA GLU A 77 12.85 -8.80 -6.93
C GLU A 77 11.76 -8.11 -7.76
N PHE A 78 10.65 -7.72 -7.14
CA PHE A 78 9.46 -7.23 -7.83
C PHE A 78 8.88 -5.93 -7.24
N PRO A 79 9.67 -4.93 -6.81
CA PRO A 79 9.14 -3.80 -6.04
C PRO A 79 8.05 -3.03 -6.80
N TRP A 80 8.24 -2.77 -8.09
CA TRP A 80 7.24 -2.06 -8.89
C TRP A 80 5.99 -2.92 -9.12
N ASP A 81 6.19 -4.20 -9.44
CA ASP A 81 5.09 -5.15 -9.70
C ASP A 81 4.27 -5.37 -8.44
N TYR A 82 4.94 -5.52 -7.29
CA TYR A 82 4.30 -5.69 -5.99
C TYR A 82 3.46 -4.48 -5.60
N GLN A 83 4.00 -3.27 -5.75
CA GLN A 83 3.27 -2.04 -5.46
C GLN A 83 2.04 -1.88 -6.36
N ARG A 84 2.18 -2.11 -7.68
CA ARG A 84 1.03 -2.03 -8.61
C ARG A 84 -0.04 -3.07 -8.29
N ALA A 85 0.38 -4.27 -7.93
CA ALA A 85 -0.55 -5.32 -7.52
C ALA A 85 -1.31 -4.98 -6.25
N LEU A 86 -0.65 -4.40 -5.24
CA LEU A 86 -1.33 -3.95 -4.01
C LEU A 86 -2.32 -2.81 -4.26
N GLU A 87 -2.01 -1.89 -5.17
CA GLU A 87 -2.95 -0.85 -5.57
C GLU A 87 -4.20 -1.43 -6.22
N LEU A 88 -4.02 -2.43 -7.09
CA LEU A 88 -5.16 -3.15 -7.69
C LEU A 88 -5.89 -4.02 -6.67
N ALA A 89 -5.18 -4.63 -5.72
CA ALA A 89 -5.76 -5.38 -4.62
C ALA A 89 -6.73 -4.51 -3.80
N LEU A 90 -6.28 -3.34 -3.36
CA LEU A 90 -7.13 -2.38 -2.65
C LEU A 90 -8.29 -1.92 -3.52
N TYR A 91 -8.04 -1.60 -4.79
CA TYR A 91 -9.07 -1.16 -5.72
C TYR A 91 -10.15 -2.22 -5.90
N ARG A 92 -9.76 -3.51 -5.96
CA ARG A 92 -10.65 -4.65 -6.03
C ARG A 92 -11.58 -4.76 -4.82
N THR A 93 -11.08 -4.47 -3.61
CA THR A 93 -11.92 -4.52 -2.40
C THR A 93 -13.08 -3.53 -2.42
N TYR A 94 -12.96 -2.43 -3.14
CA TYR A 94 -14.02 -1.42 -3.28
C TYR A 94 -15.19 -1.86 -4.15
N CYS A 95 -15.09 -3.02 -4.80
CA CYS A 95 -16.21 -3.68 -5.50
C CYS A 95 -17.21 -4.34 -4.55
N VAL A 96 -16.87 -4.46 -3.25
CA VAL A 96 -17.75 -4.99 -2.21
C VAL A 96 -18.57 -3.85 -1.60
N PRO A 97 -19.90 -3.85 -1.72
CA PRO A 97 -20.75 -2.73 -1.26
C PRO A 97 -20.62 -2.40 0.22
N SER A 98 -20.42 -3.39 1.10
CA SER A 98 -20.18 -3.16 2.54
C SER A 98 -18.87 -2.41 2.77
N VAL A 99 -17.79 -2.79 2.09
CA VAL A 99 -16.48 -2.14 2.19
C VAL A 99 -16.55 -0.71 1.66
N SER A 100 -17.10 -0.51 0.47
CA SER A 100 -17.21 0.83 -0.13
C SER A 100 -18.11 1.76 0.68
N ALA A 101 -19.17 1.24 1.30
CA ALA A 101 -20.05 2.03 2.16
C ALA A 101 -19.33 2.56 3.41
N VAL A 102 -18.50 1.74 4.07
CA VAL A 102 -17.63 2.17 5.18
C VAL A 102 -16.69 3.28 4.73
N LEU A 103 -16.04 3.11 3.58
CA LEU A 103 -15.08 4.08 3.06
C LEU A 103 -15.73 5.41 2.64
N ALA A 104 -16.92 5.35 2.03
CA ALA A 104 -17.70 6.53 1.66
C ALA A 104 -18.18 7.28 2.91
N GLY A 105 -18.66 6.54 3.93
CA GLY A 105 -19.09 7.11 5.21
C GLY A 105 -17.94 7.77 5.99
N ALA A 106 -16.72 7.26 5.88
CA ALA A 106 -15.54 7.85 6.50
C ALA A 106 -15.11 9.21 5.88
N GLY A 107 -15.47 9.47 4.63
CA GLY A 107 -15.24 10.75 3.94
C GLY A 107 -13.81 11.02 3.48
N ASN A 108 -12.82 10.29 3.97
CA ASN A 108 -11.40 10.56 3.73
C ASN A 108 -10.99 10.42 2.26
N PHE A 109 -11.66 9.54 1.50
CA PHE A 109 -11.42 9.40 0.05
C PHE A 109 -11.83 10.66 -0.73
N ARG A 110 -12.85 11.37 -0.26
CA ARG A 110 -13.30 12.63 -0.86
C ARG A 110 -12.44 13.81 -0.43
N GLU A 111 -12.08 13.87 0.87
CA GLU A 111 -11.47 15.06 1.46
C GLU A 111 -9.93 15.04 1.38
N ALA A 112 -9.29 13.87 1.56
CA ALA A 112 -7.84 13.71 1.58
C ALA A 112 -7.40 12.37 0.96
N PRO A 113 -7.71 12.10 -0.33
CA PRO A 113 -7.46 10.80 -0.96
C PRO A 113 -5.98 10.42 -0.97
N GLN A 114 -5.07 11.38 -1.17
CA GLN A 114 -3.63 11.11 -1.17
C GLN A 114 -3.14 10.67 0.21
N GLN A 115 -3.53 11.38 1.26
CA GLN A 115 -3.16 11.02 2.64
C GLN A 115 -3.71 9.63 3.01
N ARG A 116 -4.97 9.36 2.65
CA ARG A 116 -5.59 8.05 2.91
C ARG A 116 -4.85 6.90 2.21
N TYR A 117 -4.39 7.14 0.98
CA TYR A 117 -3.56 6.20 0.24
C TYR A 117 -2.20 6.01 0.92
N ASP A 118 -1.49 7.12 1.24
CA ASP A 118 -0.16 7.11 1.81
C ASP A 118 -0.16 6.40 3.18
N ASP A 119 -1.09 6.72 4.06
CA ASP A 119 -1.21 6.10 5.39
C ASP A 119 -1.35 4.58 5.28
N THR A 120 -2.18 4.10 4.37
CA THR A 120 -2.34 2.66 4.16
C THR A 120 -1.07 2.03 3.59
N ALA A 121 -0.49 2.66 2.57
CA ALA A 121 0.71 2.15 1.93
C ALA A 121 1.90 2.08 2.90
N LEU A 122 2.08 3.11 3.73
CA LEU A 122 3.12 3.17 4.75
C LEU A 122 2.95 2.11 5.83
N LEU A 123 1.74 1.98 6.41
CA LEU A 123 1.47 0.97 7.42
C LEU A 123 1.74 -0.45 6.92
N MET A 124 1.36 -0.74 5.67
CA MET A 124 1.63 -2.05 5.06
C MET A 124 3.12 -2.23 4.74
N ALA A 125 3.80 -1.19 4.29
CA ALA A 125 5.23 -1.23 4.02
C ALA A 125 6.04 -1.50 5.29
N GLU A 126 5.67 -0.90 6.44
CA GLU A 126 6.28 -1.20 7.74
C GLU A 126 6.23 -2.69 8.09
N LEU A 127 5.09 -3.36 7.81
CA LEU A 127 4.95 -4.78 8.08
C LEU A 127 5.86 -5.63 7.18
N VAL A 128 6.01 -5.25 5.92
CA VAL A 128 6.85 -5.97 4.94
C VAL A 128 8.33 -5.72 5.22
N GLU A 129 8.70 -4.47 5.53
CA GLU A 129 10.09 -4.05 5.68
C GLU A 129 10.70 -4.50 6.99
N HIS A 130 9.96 -4.37 8.08
CA HIS A 130 10.44 -4.64 9.44
C HIS A 130 9.91 -5.95 10.04
N GLY A 131 8.91 -6.57 9.42
CA GLY A 131 8.23 -7.76 9.94
C GLY A 131 7.20 -7.43 11.02
N VAL A 132 6.21 -8.31 11.15
CA VAL A 132 5.05 -8.13 12.03
C VAL A 132 5.37 -8.14 13.53
N ASP A 133 6.47 -8.74 13.94
CA ASP A 133 6.89 -8.89 15.34
C ASP A 133 7.89 -7.83 15.81
N SER A 134 8.40 -7.01 14.90
CA SER A 134 9.25 -5.86 15.23
C SER A 134 8.47 -4.79 16.01
N THR A 135 9.20 -3.85 16.61
CA THR A 135 8.57 -2.70 17.29
C THR A 135 7.70 -1.89 16.34
N ARG A 136 8.20 -1.56 15.14
CA ARG A 136 7.46 -0.81 14.12
C ARG A 136 6.29 -1.60 13.55
N GLY A 137 6.47 -2.89 13.28
CA GLY A 137 5.39 -3.76 12.82
C GLY A 137 4.26 -3.88 13.84
N LYS A 138 4.58 -4.07 15.12
CA LYS A 138 3.59 -4.09 16.20
C LYS A 138 2.88 -2.74 16.37
N GLU A 139 3.58 -1.62 16.21
CA GLU A 139 2.99 -0.30 16.24
C GLU A 139 2.04 -0.09 15.06
N SER A 140 2.45 -0.47 13.84
CA SER A 140 1.60 -0.43 12.64
C SER A 140 0.34 -1.27 12.81
N LEU A 141 0.46 -2.50 13.33
CA LEU A 141 -0.71 -3.36 13.61
C LEU A 141 -1.66 -2.74 14.63
N ARG A 142 -1.14 -2.08 15.68
CA ARG A 142 -2.00 -1.37 16.65
C ARG A 142 -2.77 -0.24 15.98
N VAL A 143 -2.13 0.52 15.08
CA VAL A 143 -2.81 1.58 14.32
C VAL A 143 -3.88 0.99 13.42
N ILE A 144 -3.54 -0.03 12.64
CA ILE A 144 -4.47 -0.72 11.75
C ILE A 144 -5.69 -1.24 12.54
N ASN A 145 -5.47 -1.97 13.64
CA ASN A 145 -6.54 -2.53 14.46
C ASN A 145 -7.42 -1.44 15.08
N ARG A 146 -6.82 -0.35 15.58
CA ARG A 146 -7.56 0.80 16.11
C ARG A 146 -8.45 1.44 15.05
N GLN A 147 -7.96 1.60 13.81
CA GLN A 147 -8.73 2.18 12.72
C GLN A 147 -9.91 1.29 12.33
N HIS A 148 -9.69 -0.01 12.20
CA HIS A 148 -10.77 -0.95 11.87
C HIS A 148 -11.81 -1.08 12.98
N ALA A 149 -11.41 -1.00 14.24
CA ALA A 149 -12.33 -1.06 15.39
C ALA A 149 -13.31 0.13 15.48
N MET A 150 -13.10 1.20 14.71
CA MET A 150 -14.04 2.34 14.64
C MET A 150 -15.26 2.07 13.76
N TYR A 151 -15.27 0.98 13.01
CA TYR A 151 -16.30 0.67 12.03
C TYR A 151 -16.87 -0.71 12.27
N ASP A 152 -18.14 -0.89 11.93
CA ASP A 152 -18.78 -2.21 11.93
C ASP A 152 -18.41 -2.95 10.64
N ILE A 153 -17.31 -3.69 10.69
CA ILE A 153 -16.77 -4.45 9.56
C ILE A 153 -16.97 -5.93 9.86
N THR A 154 -17.58 -6.65 8.95
CA THR A 154 -17.79 -8.09 9.11
C THR A 154 -16.47 -8.87 9.02
N ASN A 155 -16.41 -10.04 9.69
CA ASN A 155 -15.23 -10.91 9.55
C ASN A 155 -15.01 -11.35 8.10
N ASP A 156 -16.08 -11.62 7.37
CA ASP A 156 -16.00 -11.99 5.95
C ASP A 156 -15.35 -10.88 5.11
N ASP A 157 -15.70 -9.61 5.35
CA ASP A 157 -15.07 -8.47 4.66
C ASP A 157 -13.58 -8.35 5.01
N MET A 158 -13.22 -8.52 6.29
CA MET A 158 -11.84 -8.51 6.74
C MET A 158 -11.03 -9.66 6.12
N LEU A 159 -11.60 -10.86 6.11
CA LEU A 159 -11.00 -12.05 5.53
C LEU A 159 -10.83 -11.89 4.00
N TYR A 160 -11.82 -11.30 3.35
CA TYR A 160 -11.75 -11.01 1.92
C TYR A 160 -10.62 -10.02 1.59
N VAL A 161 -10.56 -8.89 2.31
CA VAL A 161 -9.49 -7.90 2.13
C VAL A 161 -8.12 -8.55 2.34
N LEU A 162 -7.95 -9.37 3.38
CA LEU A 162 -6.72 -10.12 3.63
C LEU A 162 -6.36 -11.00 2.43
N SER A 163 -7.32 -11.69 1.84
CA SER A 163 -7.10 -12.55 0.68
C SER A 163 -6.58 -11.80 -0.54
N THR A 164 -7.03 -10.57 -0.76
CA THR A 164 -6.56 -9.76 -1.91
C THR A 164 -5.09 -9.39 -1.79
N PHE A 165 -4.59 -9.13 -0.57
CA PHE A 165 -3.16 -8.87 -0.32
C PHE A 165 -2.28 -10.10 -0.61
N ILE A 166 -2.83 -11.30 -0.54
CA ILE A 166 -2.13 -12.55 -0.87
C ILE A 166 -2.17 -12.79 -2.38
N TYR A 167 -3.36 -12.88 -2.95
CA TYR A 167 -3.55 -13.44 -4.30
C TYR A 167 -3.30 -12.44 -5.42
N GLU A 168 -3.67 -11.17 -5.26
CA GLU A 168 -3.47 -10.18 -6.32
C GLU A 168 -1.98 -9.99 -6.66
N PRO A 169 -1.03 -9.84 -5.69
CA PRO A 169 0.39 -9.77 -6.01
C PRO A 169 0.93 -11.06 -6.65
N LEU A 170 0.49 -12.23 -6.19
CA LEU A 170 0.93 -13.50 -6.75
C LEU A 170 0.48 -13.66 -8.21
N GLU A 171 -0.78 -13.36 -8.49
CA GLU A 171 -1.36 -13.45 -9.83
C GLU A 171 -0.77 -12.41 -10.78
N TRP A 172 -0.60 -11.18 -10.30
CA TRP A 172 0.01 -10.11 -11.07
C TRP A 172 1.45 -10.44 -11.48
N ILE A 173 2.28 -10.86 -10.52
CA ILE A 173 3.69 -11.16 -10.77
C ILE A 173 3.84 -12.34 -11.71
N ASP A 174 3.03 -13.38 -11.56
CA ASP A 174 3.07 -14.52 -12.46
C ASP A 174 2.66 -14.19 -13.90
N ALA A 175 1.70 -13.30 -14.06
CA ALA A 175 1.23 -12.88 -15.37
C ALA A 175 2.14 -11.82 -16.04
N ASN A 176 2.72 -10.94 -15.24
CA ASN A 176 3.33 -9.70 -15.72
C ASN A 176 4.78 -9.47 -15.25
N GLY A 177 5.27 -10.21 -14.25
CA GLY A 177 6.62 -10.06 -13.73
C GLY A 177 7.71 -10.49 -14.70
N TRP A 178 8.95 -10.13 -14.41
CA TRP A 178 10.10 -10.48 -15.25
C TRP A 178 10.47 -11.98 -15.19
N ARG A 179 10.02 -12.68 -14.14
CA ARG A 179 9.99 -14.14 -13.99
C ARG A 179 8.74 -14.57 -13.22
N ARG A 180 8.41 -15.83 -13.27
CA ARG A 180 7.39 -16.41 -12.40
C ARG A 180 7.92 -16.53 -10.97
N LEU A 181 7.01 -16.53 -10.01
CA LEU A 181 7.33 -16.75 -8.61
C LEU A 181 7.82 -18.18 -8.37
N HIS A 182 8.81 -18.31 -7.47
CA HIS A 182 9.21 -19.60 -6.93
C HIS A 182 8.09 -20.13 -5.98
N PRO A 183 7.93 -21.46 -5.84
CA PRO A 183 6.96 -22.01 -4.87
C PRO A 183 7.09 -21.43 -3.45
N ASN A 184 8.33 -21.24 -2.96
CA ASN A 184 8.56 -20.65 -1.65
C ASN A 184 8.06 -19.21 -1.53
N GLU A 185 8.13 -18.40 -2.59
CA GLU A 185 7.59 -17.04 -2.59
C GLU A 185 6.07 -17.01 -2.41
N ARG A 186 5.38 -17.98 -3.03
CA ARG A 186 3.92 -18.11 -2.91
C ARG A 186 3.50 -18.52 -1.50
N LEU A 187 4.14 -19.56 -0.96
CA LEU A 187 3.86 -20.05 0.37
C LEU A 187 4.25 -19.00 1.43
N ALA A 188 5.38 -18.33 1.26
CA ALA A 188 5.82 -17.29 2.17
C ALA A 188 4.85 -16.10 2.20
N ALA A 189 4.36 -15.64 1.05
CA ALA A 189 3.34 -14.59 1.00
C ALA A 189 2.06 -15.01 1.75
N PHE A 190 1.61 -16.25 1.55
CA PHE A 190 0.46 -16.81 2.26
C PHE A 190 0.68 -16.82 3.78
N HIS A 191 1.78 -17.39 4.25
CA HIS A 191 2.10 -17.47 5.68
C HIS A 191 2.32 -16.10 6.32
N PHE A 192 2.98 -15.19 5.61
CA PHE A 192 3.18 -13.82 6.08
C PHE A 192 1.83 -13.09 6.31
N TYR A 193 0.96 -13.07 5.32
CA TYR A 193 -0.34 -12.40 5.45
C TYR A 193 -1.30 -13.13 6.37
N ARG A 194 -1.24 -14.47 6.44
CA ARG A 194 -1.96 -15.22 7.46
C ARG A 194 -1.54 -14.78 8.87
N GLY A 195 -0.24 -14.59 9.09
CA GLY A 195 0.29 -14.03 10.34
C GLY A 195 -0.17 -12.60 10.63
N VAL A 196 -0.31 -11.75 9.61
CA VAL A 196 -0.90 -10.41 9.72
C VAL A 196 -2.38 -10.53 10.13
N GLY A 197 -3.16 -11.34 9.43
CA GLY A 197 -4.59 -11.53 9.70
C GLY A 197 -4.86 -12.03 11.12
N GLN A 198 -4.07 -12.99 11.62
CA GLN A 198 -4.16 -13.47 13.00
C GLN A 198 -3.95 -12.34 14.02
N ARG A 199 -3.00 -11.44 13.77
CA ARG A 199 -2.73 -10.27 14.63
C ARG A 199 -3.77 -9.15 14.49
N MET A 200 -4.56 -9.20 13.43
CA MET A 200 -5.73 -8.35 13.22
C MET A 200 -7.02 -8.98 13.80
N ASN A 201 -6.92 -10.10 14.48
CA ASN A 201 -8.05 -10.87 15.04
C ASN A 201 -9.08 -11.30 13.98
N ILE A 202 -8.65 -11.55 12.76
CA ILE A 202 -9.50 -12.13 11.72
C ILE A 202 -9.71 -13.61 12.06
N ALA A 203 -10.99 -14.01 12.20
CA ALA A 203 -11.35 -15.39 12.49
C ALA A 203 -11.39 -16.25 11.21
N ASP A 204 -11.29 -17.55 11.39
CA ASP A 204 -11.51 -18.59 10.36
C ASP A 204 -10.63 -18.43 9.10
N ILE A 205 -9.41 -17.93 9.27
CA ILE A 205 -8.46 -17.84 8.16
C ILE A 205 -8.06 -19.26 7.73
N PRO A 206 -8.36 -19.70 6.50
CA PRO A 206 -8.03 -21.03 6.04
C PRO A 206 -6.55 -21.36 6.17
N GLU A 207 -6.25 -22.61 6.49
CA GLU A 207 -4.86 -23.09 6.64
C GLU A 207 -4.24 -23.53 5.31
N ASP A 208 -5.07 -23.89 4.35
CA ASP A 208 -4.65 -24.24 3.00
C ASP A 208 -4.85 -23.08 2.03
N MET A 209 -3.79 -22.78 1.29
CA MET A 209 -3.78 -21.68 0.31
C MET A 209 -4.84 -21.89 -0.79
N SER A 210 -5.07 -23.13 -1.23
CA SER A 210 -6.04 -23.40 -2.29
C SER A 210 -7.48 -23.32 -1.76
N GLU A 211 -7.70 -23.67 -0.50
CA GLU A 211 -8.99 -23.49 0.18
C GLU A 211 -9.31 -22.01 0.30
N PHE A 212 -8.36 -21.19 0.77
CA PHE A 212 -8.57 -19.76 0.92
C PHE A 212 -8.85 -19.09 -0.43
N ARG A 213 -8.19 -19.54 -1.51
CA ARG A 213 -8.49 -19.07 -2.85
C ARG A 213 -9.92 -19.39 -3.28
N ARG A 214 -10.37 -20.63 -3.09
CA ARG A 214 -11.76 -21.03 -3.41
C ARG A 214 -12.77 -20.21 -2.61
N TRP A 215 -12.48 -19.97 -1.33
CA TRP A 215 -13.32 -19.12 -0.48
C TRP A 215 -13.41 -17.69 -1.04
N ARG A 216 -12.26 -17.08 -1.41
CA ARG A 216 -12.21 -15.74 -2.04
C ARG A 216 -13.08 -15.69 -3.30
N ASP A 217 -12.86 -16.63 -4.21
CA ASP A 217 -13.57 -16.65 -5.49
C ASP A 217 -15.10 -16.81 -5.27
N ALA A 218 -15.51 -17.65 -4.34
CA ALA A 218 -16.91 -17.79 -3.95
C ALA A 218 -17.49 -16.53 -3.28
N TYR A 219 -16.69 -15.86 -2.46
CA TYR A 219 -17.08 -14.60 -1.83
C TYR A 219 -17.31 -13.51 -2.89
N GLU A 220 -16.39 -13.31 -3.81
CA GLU A 220 -16.54 -12.35 -4.92
C GLU A 220 -17.78 -12.63 -5.76
N ALA A 221 -17.99 -13.87 -6.16
CA ALA A 221 -19.16 -14.28 -6.95
C ALA A 221 -20.49 -13.97 -6.24
N ARG A 222 -20.51 -13.98 -4.90
CA ARG A 222 -21.68 -13.68 -4.08
C ARG A 222 -21.92 -12.18 -3.90
N VAL A 223 -20.85 -11.38 -3.73
CA VAL A 223 -20.97 -10.01 -3.24
C VAL A 223 -20.69 -8.93 -4.28
N PHE A 224 -19.95 -9.24 -5.35
CA PHE A 224 -19.64 -8.25 -6.37
C PHE A 224 -20.91 -7.85 -7.10
N ARG A 225 -21.33 -6.62 -6.90
CA ARG A 225 -22.46 -5.99 -7.60
C ARG A 225 -22.29 -4.48 -7.60
N TYR A 226 -22.97 -3.82 -8.49
CA TYR A 226 -23.02 -2.36 -8.51
C TYR A 226 -23.59 -1.81 -7.20
N ALA A 227 -22.95 -0.75 -6.71
CA ALA A 227 -23.46 0.14 -5.68
C ALA A 227 -22.96 1.56 -5.96
N ASP A 228 -23.74 2.57 -5.56
CA ASP A 228 -23.34 3.97 -5.75
C ASP A 228 -22.04 4.29 -5.01
N THR A 229 -21.87 3.71 -3.81
CA THR A 229 -20.64 3.83 -3.03
C THR A 229 -19.43 3.20 -3.73
N ASN A 230 -19.60 2.05 -4.42
CA ASN A 230 -18.52 1.47 -5.23
C ASN A 230 -18.10 2.44 -6.34
N ASN A 231 -19.08 3.02 -7.06
CA ASN A 231 -18.82 3.97 -8.12
C ASN A 231 -18.12 5.22 -7.60
N GLU A 232 -18.58 5.77 -6.47
CA GLU A 232 -18.00 6.95 -5.84
C GLU A 232 -16.54 6.71 -5.45
N ILE A 233 -16.25 5.68 -4.63
CA ILE A 233 -14.89 5.35 -4.19
C ILE A 233 -14.00 4.94 -5.36
N GLY A 234 -14.56 4.20 -6.32
CA GLY A 234 -13.88 3.83 -7.55
C GLY A 234 -13.42 5.04 -8.36
N ASN A 235 -14.25 6.07 -8.51
CA ASN A 235 -13.88 7.31 -9.20
C ASN A 235 -12.83 8.11 -8.42
N TYR A 236 -12.98 8.31 -7.10
CA TYR A 236 -11.99 9.03 -6.30
C TYR A 236 -10.60 8.38 -6.41
N THR A 237 -10.54 7.05 -6.36
CA THR A 237 -9.29 6.31 -6.50
C THR A 237 -8.69 6.47 -7.90
N LEU A 238 -9.52 6.39 -8.93
CA LEU A 238 -9.07 6.57 -10.32
C LEU A 238 -8.58 8.00 -10.57
N ASP A 239 -9.26 9.00 -10.00
CA ASP A 239 -8.84 10.41 -10.08
C ASP A 239 -7.51 10.64 -9.35
N LEU A 240 -7.34 10.03 -8.18
CA LEU A 240 -6.08 10.06 -7.43
C LEU A 240 -4.93 9.48 -8.27
N MET A 241 -5.11 8.29 -8.85
CA MET A 241 -4.10 7.67 -9.70
C MET A 241 -3.76 8.54 -10.92
N CYS A 242 -4.75 9.21 -11.50
CA CYS A 242 -4.54 10.15 -12.60
C CYS A 242 -3.79 11.42 -12.14
N ALA A 243 -4.04 11.89 -10.92
CA ALA A 243 -3.43 13.10 -10.39
C ALA A 243 -1.90 12.98 -10.21
N TRP A 244 -1.36 11.78 -10.09
CA TRP A 244 0.10 11.53 -10.04
C TRP A 244 0.82 11.88 -11.34
N TYR A 245 0.08 12.14 -12.43
CA TYR A 245 0.63 12.42 -13.75
C TYR A 245 0.23 13.82 -14.22
N SER A 246 1.03 14.37 -15.15
CA SER A 246 0.74 15.68 -15.75
C SER A 246 -0.61 15.67 -16.50
N GLN A 247 -1.29 16.81 -16.49
CA GLN A 247 -2.65 16.93 -17.06
C GLN A 247 -2.82 16.33 -18.47
N PRO A 248 -1.90 16.54 -19.43
CA PRO A 248 -2.08 16.04 -20.79
C PRO A 248 -2.15 14.51 -20.90
N VAL A 249 -1.50 13.78 -19.98
CA VAL A 249 -1.47 12.31 -20.02
C VAL A 249 -2.54 11.64 -19.15
N ARG A 250 -3.25 12.38 -18.31
CA ARG A 250 -4.29 11.83 -17.40
C ARG A 250 -5.37 11.02 -18.12
N PRO A 251 -5.90 11.45 -19.30
CA PRO A 251 -6.87 10.63 -20.01
C PRO A 251 -6.33 9.27 -20.45
N LEU A 252 -5.04 9.20 -20.82
CA LEU A 252 -4.38 7.95 -21.16
C LEU A 252 -4.19 7.08 -19.92
N VAL A 253 -3.75 7.66 -18.80
CA VAL A 253 -3.62 6.96 -17.52
C VAL A 253 -4.95 6.38 -17.08
N ARG A 254 -6.04 7.16 -17.14
CA ARG A 254 -7.40 6.69 -16.82
C ARG A 254 -7.78 5.45 -17.63
N LYS A 255 -7.58 5.51 -18.95
CA LYS A 255 -7.83 4.36 -19.84
C LYS A 255 -6.94 3.16 -19.51
N ALA A 256 -5.66 3.42 -19.18
CA ALA A 256 -4.73 2.35 -18.79
C ALA A 256 -5.18 1.67 -17.51
N VAL A 257 -5.49 2.40 -16.44
CA VAL A 257 -5.97 1.85 -15.17
C VAL A 257 -7.27 1.07 -15.38
N GLN A 258 -8.25 1.66 -16.09
CA GLN A 258 -9.50 0.96 -16.41
C GLN A 258 -9.29 -0.31 -17.25
N SER A 259 -8.19 -0.40 -18.00
CA SER A 259 -7.86 -1.61 -18.77
C SER A 259 -7.23 -2.72 -17.94
N LEU A 260 -6.77 -2.43 -16.73
CA LEU A 260 -6.17 -3.39 -15.81
C LEU A 260 -7.20 -4.04 -14.89
N ILE A 261 -8.38 -3.46 -14.72
CA ILE A 261 -9.47 -4.08 -13.97
C ILE A 261 -10.18 -5.13 -14.85
N ASP A 262 -10.68 -6.18 -14.21
CA ASP A 262 -11.47 -7.20 -14.90
C ASP A 262 -12.93 -6.76 -15.15
N ASP A 263 -13.71 -7.61 -15.80
CA ASP A 263 -15.07 -7.27 -16.16
C ASP A 263 -16.03 -7.28 -14.97
N ASP A 264 -15.72 -8.06 -13.92
CA ASP A 264 -16.50 -8.10 -12.69
C ASP A 264 -16.31 -6.81 -11.89
N MET A 265 -15.07 -6.33 -11.75
CA MET A 265 -14.76 -5.03 -11.18
C MET A 265 -15.42 -3.89 -11.98
N ALA A 266 -15.31 -3.92 -13.31
CA ALA A 266 -15.93 -2.89 -14.15
C ALA A 266 -17.45 -2.83 -13.94
N ARG A 267 -18.14 -3.98 -13.85
CA ARG A 267 -19.58 -4.04 -13.53
C ARG A 267 -19.88 -3.51 -12.12
N ALA A 268 -19.09 -3.90 -11.14
CA ALA A 268 -19.29 -3.49 -9.75
C ALA A 268 -19.11 -1.98 -9.55
N PHE A 269 -18.20 -1.36 -10.29
CA PHE A 269 -18.02 0.10 -10.31
C PHE A 269 -19.00 0.83 -11.22
N GLY A 270 -19.71 0.15 -12.11
CA GLY A 270 -20.51 0.79 -13.16
C GLY A 270 -19.65 1.50 -14.22
N PHE A 271 -18.41 1.04 -14.43
CA PHE A 271 -17.52 1.57 -15.44
C PHE A 271 -17.77 0.88 -16.80
N PRO A 272 -17.53 1.60 -17.91
CA PRO A 272 -17.57 0.95 -19.21
C PRO A 272 -16.51 -0.14 -19.32
N ALA A 273 -16.88 -1.31 -19.84
CA ALA A 273 -15.94 -2.36 -20.10
C ALA A 273 -14.81 -1.88 -21.04
N PRO A 274 -13.54 -2.07 -20.68
CA PRO A 274 -12.44 -1.63 -21.51
C PRO A 274 -12.41 -2.40 -22.84
N ALA A 275 -12.16 -1.69 -23.94
CA ALA A 275 -12.05 -2.33 -25.25
C ALA A 275 -10.91 -3.37 -25.23
N PRO A 276 -11.13 -4.60 -25.77
CA PRO A 276 -10.13 -5.67 -25.72
C PRO A 276 -8.77 -5.29 -26.30
N ARG A 277 -8.74 -4.46 -27.33
CA ARG A 277 -7.50 -3.95 -27.94
C ARG A 277 -6.72 -3.04 -26.97
N VAL A 278 -7.41 -2.19 -26.19
CA VAL A 278 -6.78 -1.28 -25.22
C VAL A 278 -6.24 -2.10 -24.04
N ARG A 279 -7.02 -3.07 -23.53
CA ARG A 279 -6.57 -4.02 -22.51
C ARG A 279 -5.33 -4.80 -22.99
N GLY A 280 -5.36 -5.34 -24.20
CA GLY A 280 -4.23 -6.06 -24.79
C GLY A 280 -2.98 -5.20 -24.93
N ALA A 281 -3.11 -3.93 -25.33
CA ALA A 281 -2.01 -2.99 -25.43
C ALA A 281 -1.41 -2.66 -24.05
N ALA A 282 -2.24 -2.41 -23.03
CA ALA A 282 -1.79 -2.13 -21.67
C ALA A 282 -0.97 -3.29 -21.08
N TYR A 283 -1.50 -4.53 -21.15
CA TYR A 283 -0.77 -5.71 -20.68
C TYR A 283 0.48 -6.02 -21.52
N SER A 284 0.46 -5.71 -22.82
CA SER A 284 1.63 -5.88 -23.68
C SER A 284 2.75 -4.91 -23.30
N ALA A 285 2.42 -3.66 -22.97
CA ALA A 285 3.37 -2.66 -22.49
C ALA A 285 4.01 -3.08 -21.15
N ILE A 286 3.22 -3.58 -20.21
CA ILE A 286 3.71 -4.08 -18.92
C ILE A 286 4.65 -5.29 -19.13
N ARG A 287 4.26 -6.25 -19.94
CA ARG A 287 5.11 -7.42 -20.24
C ARG A 287 6.38 -7.06 -21.01
N MET A 288 6.33 -6.04 -21.88
CA MET A 288 7.52 -5.52 -22.54
C MET A 288 8.49 -4.89 -21.51
N ARG A 289 7.97 -4.07 -20.60
CA ARG A 289 8.77 -3.56 -19.47
C ARG A 289 9.46 -4.71 -18.71
N SER A 290 8.73 -5.74 -18.37
CA SER A 290 9.25 -6.88 -17.59
C SER A 290 10.32 -7.67 -18.36
N ARG A 291 10.18 -7.81 -19.69
CA ARG A 291 11.23 -8.39 -20.54
C ARG A 291 12.51 -7.56 -20.52
N ILE A 292 12.39 -6.23 -20.51
CA ILE A 292 13.53 -5.31 -20.42
C ILE A 292 14.19 -5.40 -19.03
N ILE A 293 13.40 -5.39 -17.95
CA ILE A 293 13.89 -5.49 -16.57
C ILE A 293 14.67 -6.80 -16.32
N ARG A 294 14.35 -7.86 -17.03
CA ARG A 294 15.08 -9.13 -16.93
C ARG A 294 16.59 -8.98 -17.18
N TRP A 295 17.00 -7.99 -17.95
CA TRP A 295 18.42 -7.74 -18.31
C TRP A 295 19.11 -6.77 -17.36
N PHE A 296 18.38 -6.15 -16.43
CA PHE A 296 18.96 -5.22 -15.48
C PHE A 296 19.68 -5.96 -14.34
N PRO A 297 20.69 -5.30 -13.72
CA PRO A 297 21.36 -5.85 -12.56
C PRO A 297 20.40 -6.05 -11.39
N VAL A 298 20.75 -6.99 -10.53
CA VAL A 298 20.03 -7.28 -9.30
C VAL A 298 20.08 -6.09 -8.34
N ARG A 299 18.98 -5.78 -7.70
CA ARG A 299 18.94 -4.79 -6.62
C ARG A 299 19.77 -5.28 -5.44
N ARG A 300 20.59 -4.38 -4.91
CA ARG A 300 21.39 -4.61 -3.69
C ARG A 300 20.83 -3.90 -2.47
N LYS A 301 19.95 -2.92 -2.69
CA LYS A 301 19.24 -2.18 -1.64
C LYS A 301 17.76 -2.44 -1.80
N ALA A 302 17.06 -2.58 -0.68
CA ALA A 302 15.62 -2.68 -0.67
C ALA A 302 14.99 -1.44 -1.33
N TYR A 303 13.90 -1.65 -2.00
CA TYR A 303 12.98 -0.59 -2.36
C TYR A 303 11.95 -0.50 -1.22
N GLY A 304 12.10 0.46 -0.36
CA GLY A 304 11.27 0.60 0.82
C GLY A 304 10.72 2.01 0.96
N THR A 305 10.18 2.29 2.13
CA THR A 305 9.64 3.59 2.51
C THR A 305 10.70 4.69 2.54
N GLU A 306 11.95 4.34 2.72
CA GLU A 306 13.09 5.26 2.73
C GLU A 306 13.44 5.88 1.37
N GLY A 307 12.83 5.39 0.29
CA GLY A 307 13.09 5.91 -1.06
C GLY A 307 12.51 7.32 -1.25
N THR A 308 13.36 8.33 -1.38
CA THR A 308 13.00 9.71 -1.78
C THR A 308 12.29 9.78 -3.14
N GLU A 309 12.19 8.66 -3.84
CA GLU A 309 11.61 8.54 -5.16
C GLU A 309 10.11 8.25 -5.13
N ASN A 310 9.51 8.05 -3.96
CA ASN A 310 8.09 7.80 -3.86
C ASN A 310 7.32 9.11 -4.03
N ARG A 311 6.75 9.31 -5.21
CA ARG A 311 5.97 10.50 -5.58
C ARG A 311 4.73 10.73 -4.72
N THR A 312 4.42 9.77 -3.86
CA THR A 312 3.18 9.74 -3.11
C THR A 312 3.31 10.22 -1.67
N TYR A 313 4.49 10.68 -1.21
CA TYR A 313 4.69 11.15 0.17
C TYR A 313 4.91 12.66 0.34
N PRO A 314 4.03 13.54 -0.16
CA PRO A 314 4.18 14.97 0.15
C PRO A 314 3.73 15.31 1.59
N GLY A 315 3.01 14.42 2.27
CA GLY A 315 2.41 14.66 3.57
C GLY A 315 3.33 14.52 4.78
N TYR A 316 4.49 13.85 4.61
CA TYR A 316 5.41 13.55 5.72
C TYR A 316 6.83 14.06 5.44
N PRO A 317 7.04 15.36 5.25
CA PRO A 317 8.33 15.91 4.80
C PRO A 317 9.45 15.77 5.83
N THR A 318 9.10 15.54 7.10
CA THR A 318 10.06 15.37 8.22
C THR A 318 10.15 13.94 8.72
N GLY A 319 9.55 12.98 8.01
CA GLY A 319 9.41 11.60 8.44
C GLY A 319 8.13 11.34 9.22
N TYR A 320 7.92 10.08 9.56
CA TYR A 320 6.75 9.62 10.30
C TYR A 320 7.14 8.49 11.27
N ARG A 321 6.31 8.28 12.28
CA ARG A 321 6.27 7.03 13.05
C ARG A 321 4.97 6.31 12.68
N PRO A 322 4.89 4.98 12.79
CA PRO A 322 3.64 4.27 12.55
C PRO A 322 2.47 4.83 13.35
N ALA A 323 2.70 5.31 14.58
CA ALA A 323 1.68 5.92 15.43
C ALA A 323 1.10 7.24 14.86
N ASP A 324 1.83 7.92 14.00
CA ASP A 324 1.41 9.19 13.39
C ASP A 324 0.51 8.98 12.16
N LEU A 325 0.43 7.73 11.67
CA LEU A 325 -0.35 7.34 10.51
C LEU A 325 -1.80 6.99 10.88
N GLY A 326 -2.65 7.00 9.88
CA GLY A 326 -4.05 6.61 9.99
C GLY A 326 -5.02 7.79 9.89
N ALA A 327 -6.31 7.49 9.75
CA ALA A 327 -7.34 8.49 9.61
C ALA A 327 -7.49 9.31 10.89
N HIS A 328 -6.90 10.50 10.90
CA HIS A 328 -7.20 11.50 11.90
C HIS A 328 -8.38 12.35 11.40
N PRO A 329 -9.20 12.93 12.31
CA PRO A 329 -10.15 13.97 11.92
C PRO A 329 -9.39 15.06 11.18
N ILE A 330 -9.78 15.38 9.96
CA ILE A 330 -9.11 16.39 9.14
C ILE A 330 -9.29 17.73 9.81
N THR A 331 -8.21 18.28 10.35
CA THR A 331 -8.21 19.60 10.95
C THR A 331 -8.07 20.67 9.87
N PRO A 332 -8.51 21.93 10.13
CA PRO A 332 -8.29 23.04 9.18
C PRO A 332 -6.79 23.22 8.83
N ARG A 333 -5.89 22.83 9.73
CA ARG A 333 -4.43 22.91 9.53
C ARG A 333 -3.95 21.90 8.49
N ASP A 334 -4.53 20.70 8.49
CA ASP A 334 -4.18 19.64 7.52
C ASP A 334 -4.60 20.02 6.10
N ARG A 335 -5.68 20.82 5.95
CA ARG A 335 -6.11 21.39 4.67
C ARG A 335 -5.14 22.45 4.13
N MET A 336 -4.40 23.13 5.02
CA MET A 336 -3.47 24.21 4.64
C MET A 336 -2.05 23.71 4.35
N THR A 337 -1.62 22.60 4.96
CA THR A 337 -0.30 22.01 4.78
C THR A 337 -0.22 20.99 3.63
N GLY A 338 -1.37 20.57 3.15
CA GLY A 338 -1.47 19.72 1.95
C GLY A 338 -1.09 20.50 0.70
N GLY A 339 0.21 20.61 0.42
CA GLY A 339 0.74 21.05 -0.86
C GLY A 339 0.43 20.09 -2.02
N GLY A 340 -0.72 19.41 -1.96
CA GLY A 340 -1.29 18.66 -3.07
C GLY A 340 -1.83 19.64 -4.09
N CYS A 341 -1.50 19.45 -5.37
CA CYS A 341 -2.15 20.12 -6.48
C CYS A 341 -3.66 20.17 -6.23
N PRO A 342 -4.31 21.34 -6.26
CA PRO A 342 -5.75 21.42 -6.10
C PRO A 342 -6.39 20.56 -7.20
N VAL A 343 -7.14 19.54 -6.78
CA VAL A 343 -8.04 18.83 -7.69
C VAL A 343 -9.06 19.87 -8.12
N PRO A 344 -9.21 20.19 -9.41
CA PRO A 344 -10.27 21.10 -9.83
C PRO A 344 -11.61 20.46 -9.46
N HIS A 345 -12.31 21.04 -8.51
CA HIS A 345 -13.71 20.71 -8.29
C HIS A 345 -14.43 20.85 -9.63
N ALA A 346 -15.12 19.82 -10.07
CA ALA A 346 -16.10 19.97 -11.12
C ALA A 346 -17.05 21.07 -10.68
N MET A 347 -17.10 22.16 -11.44
CA MET A 347 -18.00 23.27 -11.20
C MET A 347 -19.42 22.70 -11.11
N ALA A 348 -20.00 22.76 -9.92
CA ALA A 348 -21.45 22.64 -9.80
C ALA A 348 -22.03 23.71 -10.73
N ALA A 349 -22.92 23.30 -11.64
CA ALA A 349 -23.64 24.20 -12.49
C ALA A 349 -24.54 25.06 -11.59
N ASP A 350 -24.11 26.28 -11.37
CA ASP A 350 -24.89 27.28 -10.65
C ASP A 350 -26.04 27.67 -11.54
N GLY A 351 -27.22 27.09 -11.30
CA GLY A 351 -28.47 27.49 -11.86
C GLY A 351 -29.00 28.77 -11.18
N SER A 352 -28.33 29.88 -11.40
CA SER A 352 -28.87 31.17 -10.98
C SER A 352 -29.96 31.60 -11.98
N GLY A 353 -31.21 31.32 -11.61
CA GLY A 353 -32.39 31.91 -12.24
C GLY A 353 -32.37 33.43 -12.11
N GLY A 354 -32.40 34.10 -13.25
CA GLY A 354 -32.51 35.56 -13.32
C GLY A 354 -33.81 36.04 -12.72
N GLY A 355 -33.69 36.89 -11.69
CA GLY A 355 -34.78 37.75 -11.24
C GLY A 355 -34.95 38.93 -12.21
N ALA A 356 -36.14 39.09 -12.76
CA ALA A 356 -36.51 40.24 -13.53
C ALA A 356 -36.77 41.43 -12.59
N PRO A 357 -36.52 42.69 -13.00
CA PRO A 357 -36.82 43.85 -12.20
C PRO A 357 -38.31 44.22 -12.31
N GLU A 358 -38.91 44.47 -11.17
CA GLU A 358 -40.24 45.09 -11.10
C GLU A 358 -40.21 46.53 -11.68
N GLY A 359 -41.01 46.79 -12.68
CA GLY A 359 -41.27 48.11 -13.21
C GLY A 359 -42.41 48.73 -12.45
N GLU A 360 -42.16 49.91 -11.94
CA GLU A 360 -43.13 50.84 -11.36
C GLU A 360 -43.97 51.45 -12.46
N VAL A 361 -45.29 51.45 -12.30
CA VAL A 361 -46.21 52.08 -13.19
C VAL A 361 -46.96 53.18 -12.43
N ALA A 362 -46.93 54.33 -13.03
CA ALA A 362 -47.80 55.43 -12.68
C ALA A 362 -49.28 55.19 -13.08
#